data_19bdeb510cbf5bac1f44a8748896aab7
#
_entry.id   19bdeb510cbf5bac1f44a8748896aab7
#
_cell.length_a   1.000
_cell.length_b   1.000
_cell.length_c   1.000
_cell.angle_alpha   90.00
_cell.angle_beta   90.00
_cell.angle_gamma   90.00
#
_symmetry.space_group_name_H-M   'P 1'
#
loop_
_entity.id
_entity.type
_entity.pdbx_description
1 polymer ?
#
loop_
_entity_poly.entity_id
_entity_poly.type
_entity_poly.pdbx_seq_one_letter_code
_entity_poly.pdbx_strand_id
1 'polypeptide(L)'
;MISSRNTCTSAQAGSVITAATPAFMVVFGYFLLHEKLTAGRIASVLLATIGVLFVVFDPDNFTVNPLGGASLFVAAVTWAFMSVLLKFLSKYSVITVTFYSVLIAFLTLTPYGLYWLLTAADYAAMASPSVWGSVLYLGFISTTAGFCLWNKGLLYMDASLAGLFMFFQPIVGTFLGWLLLAEPITLYFWIGFTLIAAGVVLPLRGGNTTAAEKLARHHRDCLDH
;
A
#
# COMPACT_ATOMS: atom_id res chain seq x y z
N MET A 1 35.47 4.52 4.05
CA MET A 1 34.24 3.73 3.81
C MET A 1 33.05 4.20 4.67
N ILE A 2 32.87 5.52 4.84
CA ILE A 2 31.88 6.14 5.78
C ILE A 2 30.87 7.04 5.02
N SER A 3 30.92 7.11 3.68
CA SER A 3 30.16 8.14 2.93
C SER A 3 28.84 7.67 2.30
N SER A 4 28.43 6.42 2.39
CA SER A 4 27.21 5.94 1.72
C SER A 4 25.97 5.82 2.61
N ARG A 5 26.09 5.93 3.92
CA ARG A 5 24.95 5.83 4.85
C ARG A 5 24.02 7.06 4.86
N ASN A 6 24.52 8.22 4.46
CA ASN A 6 23.75 9.47 4.55
C ASN A 6 22.95 9.83 3.29
N THR A 7 22.98 9.00 2.25
CA THR A 7 22.32 9.30 0.97
C THR A 7 20.97 8.62 0.79
N CYS A 8 20.63 7.64 1.61
CA CYS A 8 19.37 6.90 1.50
C CYS A 8 18.51 7.06 2.76
N THR A 9 17.20 7.11 2.58
CA THR A 9 16.23 6.97 3.67
C THR A 9 16.22 5.51 4.11
N SER A 10 16.26 5.25 5.43
CA SER A 10 16.20 3.87 5.94
C SER A 10 14.87 3.21 5.61
N ALA A 11 14.85 1.87 5.53
CA ALA A 11 13.63 1.11 5.26
C ALA A 11 12.54 1.38 6.33
N GLN A 12 12.95 1.55 7.59
CA GLN A 12 12.05 1.89 8.69
C GLN A 12 11.41 3.27 8.48
N ALA A 13 12.22 4.28 8.18
CA ALA A 13 11.71 5.64 7.92
C ALA A 13 10.78 5.65 6.70
N GLY A 14 11.12 4.90 5.65
CA GLY A 14 10.27 4.71 4.48
C GLY A 14 8.92 4.09 4.82
N SER A 15 8.89 3.06 5.62
CA SER A 15 7.67 2.39 6.07
C SER A 15 6.79 3.30 6.92
N VAL A 16 7.37 4.11 7.80
CA VAL A 16 6.63 5.10 8.60
C VAL A 16 6.00 6.17 7.70
N ILE A 17 6.75 6.69 6.72
CA ILE A 17 6.23 7.70 5.79
C ILE A 17 5.09 7.13 4.95
N THR A 18 5.24 5.92 4.42
CA THR A 18 4.21 5.27 3.59
C THR A 18 2.99 4.83 4.40
N ALA A 19 3.13 4.61 5.70
CA ALA A 19 2.01 4.36 6.61
C ALA A 19 1.04 5.56 6.75
N ALA A 20 1.41 6.75 6.25
CA ALA A 20 0.48 7.88 6.13
C ALA A 20 -0.56 7.68 4.99
N THR A 21 -0.34 6.74 4.06
CA THR A 21 -1.25 6.50 2.91
C THR A 21 -2.71 6.28 3.33
N PRO A 22 -3.05 5.44 4.33
CA PRO A 22 -4.44 5.27 4.76
C PRO A 22 -5.08 6.56 5.27
N ALA A 23 -4.33 7.43 5.93
CA ALA A 23 -4.85 8.72 6.37
C ALA A 23 -5.25 9.59 5.17
N PHE A 24 -4.42 9.63 4.12
CA PHE A 24 -4.77 10.32 2.87
C PHE A 24 -5.95 9.68 2.16
N MET A 25 -6.10 8.35 2.19
CA MET A 25 -7.27 7.67 1.62
C MET A 25 -8.56 8.09 2.34
N VAL A 26 -8.53 8.24 3.66
CA VAL A 26 -9.68 8.76 4.44
C VAL A 26 -9.99 10.21 4.04
N VAL A 27 -8.97 11.06 3.94
CA VAL A 27 -9.14 12.47 3.55
C VAL A 27 -9.72 12.58 2.14
N PHE A 28 -9.13 11.92 1.15
CA PHE A 28 -9.62 11.94 -0.23
C PHE A 28 -10.98 11.26 -0.38
N GLY A 29 -11.23 10.16 0.35
CA GLY A 29 -12.54 9.49 0.40
C GLY A 29 -13.64 10.44 0.88
N TYR A 30 -13.35 11.23 1.91
CA TYR A 30 -14.28 12.25 2.40
C TYR A 30 -14.54 13.35 1.36
N PHE A 31 -13.48 13.96 0.79
CA PHE A 31 -13.63 15.08 -0.12
C PHE A 31 -14.15 14.69 -1.51
N LEU A 32 -13.69 13.57 -2.09
CA LEU A 32 -14.00 13.20 -3.47
C LEU A 32 -15.21 12.27 -3.57
N LEU A 33 -15.33 11.32 -2.63
CA LEU A 33 -16.39 10.30 -2.65
C LEU A 33 -17.51 10.61 -1.66
N HIS A 34 -17.41 11.68 -0.87
CA HIS A 34 -18.36 12.05 0.18
C HIS A 34 -18.60 10.90 1.18
N GLU A 35 -17.56 10.12 1.44
CA GLU A 35 -17.62 9.04 2.45
C GLU A 35 -17.79 9.66 3.83
N LYS A 36 -18.62 9.02 4.67
CA LYS A 36 -18.87 9.53 6.02
C LYS A 36 -17.65 9.36 6.91
N LEU A 37 -17.12 10.47 7.41
CA LEU A 37 -16.11 10.47 8.47
C LEU A 37 -16.79 10.15 9.79
N THR A 38 -16.61 8.93 10.28
CA THR A 38 -17.04 8.57 11.62
C THR A 38 -15.86 8.67 12.60
N ALA A 39 -16.15 9.01 13.86
CA ALA A 39 -15.13 9.02 14.90
C ALA A 39 -14.38 7.69 14.99
N GLY A 40 -15.07 6.57 14.73
CA GLY A 40 -14.47 5.25 14.66
C GLY A 40 -13.42 5.12 13.54
N ARG A 41 -13.64 5.68 12.35
CA ARG A 41 -12.65 5.65 11.25
C ARG A 41 -11.40 6.48 11.59
N ILE A 42 -11.58 7.65 12.18
CA ILE A 42 -10.46 8.50 12.62
C ILE A 42 -9.66 7.79 13.70
N ALA A 43 -10.33 7.27 14.73
CA ALA A 43 -9.69 6.50 15.79
C ALA A 43 -8.93 5.27 15.26
N SER A 44 -9.49 4.58 14.26
CA SER A 44 -8.85 3.43 13.61
C SER A 44 -7.56 3.81 12.90
N VAL A 45 -7.55 4.90 12.14
CA VAL A 45 -6.33 5.37 11.46
C VAL A 45 -5.27 5.77 12.47
N LEU A 46 -5.62 6.50 13.52
CA LEU A 46 -4.69 6.89 14.57
C LEU A 46 -4.11 5.68 15.30
N LEU A 47 -4.98 4.74 15.70
CA LEU A 47 -4.57 3.54 16.43
C LEU A 47 -3.65 2.66 15.59
N ALA A 48 -3.99 2.45 14.31
CA ALA A 48 -3.18 1.65 13.40
C ALA A 48 -1.85 2.34 13.04
N THR A 49 -1.84 3.68 12.89
CA THR A 49 -0.61 4.44 12.67
C THR A 49 0.34 4.32 13.86
N ILE A 50 -0.17 4.46 15.09
CA ILE A 50 0.62 4.22 16.31
C ILE A 50 1.15 2.79 16.32
N GLY A 51 0.32 1.81 15.96
CA GLY A 51 0.73 0.40 15.85
C GLY A 51 1.90 0.19 14.88
N VAL A 52 1.87 0.82 13.70
CA VAL A 52 2.99 0.76 12.75
C VAL A 52 4.26 1.36 13.32
N LEU A 53 4.18 2.47 14.05
CA LEU A 53 5.34 3.03 14.72
C LEU A 53 5.99 2.02 15.67
N PHE A 54 5.20 1.26 16.44
CA PHE A 54 5.73 0.21 17.31
C PHE A 54 6.37 -0.96 16.53
N VAL A 55 5.80 -1.33 15.38
CA VAL A 55 6.32 -2.45 14.56
C VAL A 55 7.65 -2.10 13.87
N VAL A 56 7.78 -0.85 13.40
CA VAL A 56 8.82 -0.47 12.43
C VAL A 56 9.90 0.43 13.05
N PHE A 57 9.59 1.13 14.14
CA PHE A 57 10.50 2.14 14.68
C PHE A 57 11.70 1.52 15.39
N ASP A 58 12.88 1.77 14.85
CA ASP A 58 14.17 1.44 15.45
C ASP A 58 15.00 2.73 15.56
N PRO A 59 15.19 3.28 16.76
CA PRO A 59 15.91 4.54 16.96
C PRO A 59 17.33 4.52 16.42
N ASP A 60 18.01 3.38 16.48
CA ASP A 60 19.43 3.25 16.12
C ASP A 60 19.63 3.26 14.60
N ASN A 61 18.61 2.87 13.84
CA ASN A 61 18.65 2.76 12.38
C ASN A 61 17.70 3.72 11.64
N PHE A 62 17.07 4.66 12.37
CA PHE A 62 16.12 5.60 11.78
C PHE A 62 16.86 6.80 11.17
N THR A 63 17.01 6.79 9.84
CA THR A 63 17.59 7.91 9.09
C THR A 63 16.65 8.35 7.97
N VAL A 64 16.44 9.65 7.85
CA VAL A 64 15.62 10.27 6.79
C VAL A 64 16.50 11.17 5.94
N ASN A 65 16.67 10.80 4.67
CA ASN A 65 17.17 11.73 3.68
C ASN A 65 16.00 12.64 3.24
N PRO A 66 16.13 13.98 3.27
CA PRO A 66 15.03 14.88 2.94
C PRO A 66 14.42 14.66 1.56
N LEU A 67 15.26 14.42 0.55
CA LEU A 67 14.78 14.15 -0.83
C LEU A 67 14.09 12.78 -0.93
N GLY A 68 14.67 11.75 -0.32
CA GLY A 68 14.09 10.41 -0.27
C GLY A 68 12.77 10.40 0.52
N GLY A 69 12.73 11.08 1.66
CA GLY A 69 11.52 11.23 2.47
C GLY A 69 10.41 11.98 1.72
N ALA A 70 10.74 13.08 1.05
CA ALA A 70 9.78 13.82 0.22
C ALA A 70 9.24 12.98 -0.93
N SER A 71 10.09 12.20 -1.61
CA SER A 71 9.67 11.31 -2.70
C SER A 71 8.71 10.22 -2.21
N LEU A 72 8.97 9.62 -1.05
CA LEU A 72 8.10 8.62 -0.43
C LEU A 72 6.77 9.22 0.01
N PHE A 73 6.78 10.44 0.55
CA PHE A 73 5.57 11.16 0.92
C PHE A 73 4.70 11.43 -0.31
N VAL A 74 5.28 11.95 -1.39
CA VAL A 74 4.56 12.18 -2.66
C VAL A 74 4.01 10.86 -3.20
N ALA A 75 4.78 9.76 -3.14
CA ALA A 75 4.31 8.44 -3.54
C ALA A 75 3.10 7.98 -2.69
N ALA A 76 3.12 8.17 -1.37
CA ALA A 76 2.01 7.83 -0.48
C ALA A 76 0.74 8.62 -0.81
N VAL A 77 0.87 9.94 -1.03
CA VAL A 77 -0.25 10.81 -1.43
C VAL A 77 -0.81 10.40 -2.79
N THR A 78 0.07 10.18 -3.78
CA THR A 78 -0.33 9.80 -5.14
C THR A 78 -1.02 8.44 -5.15
N TRP A 79 -0.53 7.46 -4.38
CA TRP A 79 -1.16 6.16 -4.24
C TRP A 79 -2.57 6.26 -3.64
N ALA A 80 -2.72 7.04 -2.56
CA ALA A 80 -4.01 7.27 -1.92
C ALA A 80 -4.99 7.95 -2.89
N PHE A 81 -4.53 8.98 -3.60
CA PHE A 81 -5.34 9.71 -4.58
C PHE A 81 -5.78 8.81 -5.74
N MET A 82 -4.85 8.03 -6.32
CA MET A 82 -5.15 7.06 -7.37
C MET A 82 -6.18 6.03 -6.89
N SER A 83 -6.02 5.47 -5.68
CA SER A 83 -6.92 4.46 -5.14
C SER A 83 -8.34 5.01 -4.98
N VAL A 84 -8.48 6.27 -4.58
CA VAL A 84 -9.80 6.93 -4.48
C VAL A 84 -10.38 7.20 -5.88
N LEU A 85 -9.56 7.65 -6.84
CA LEU A 85 -10.00 7.88 -8.22
C LEU A 85 -10.48 6.60 -8.91
N LEU A 86 -9.89 5.44 -8.60
CA LEU A 86 -10.33 4.15 -9.14
C LEU A 86 -11.80 3.84 -8.82
N LYS A 87 -12.36 4.41 -7.75
CA LYS A 87 -13.79 4.29 -7.42
C LYS A 87 -14.69 4.91 -8.49
N PHE A 88 -14.28 5.98 -9.15
CA PHE A 88 -15.04 6.59 -10.26
C PHE A 88 -15.03 5.72 -11.50
N LEU A 89 -14.07 4.80 -11.60
CA LEU A 89 -13.95 3.84 -12.70
C LEU A 89 -14.64 2.50 -12.41
N SER A 90 -15.41 2.39 -11.33
CA SER A 90 -16.11 1.18 -10.90
C SER A 90 -17.09 0.59 -11.93
N LYS A 91 -17.54 1.41 -12.89
CA LYS A 91 -18.39 1.00 -14.03
C LYS A 91 -17.63 0.20 -15.10
N TYR A 92 -16.30 0.24 -15.10
CA TYR A 92 -15.49 -0.49 -16.07
C TYR A 92 -14.96 -1.80 -15.46
N SER A 93 -14.63 -2.75 -16.33
CA SER A 93 -14.00 -4.01 -15.90
C SER A 93 -12.68 -3.75 -15.15
N VAL A 94 -12.49 -4.41 -14.02
CA VAL A 94 -11.24 -4.34 -13.24
C VAL A 94 -10.03 -4.65 -14.11
N ILE A 95 -10.14 -5.65 -14.97
CA ILE A 95 -9.05 -6.05 -15.88
C ILE A 95 -8.71 -4.91 -16.83
N THR A 96 -9.72 -4.27 -17.42
CA THR A 96 -9.53 -3.15 -18.35
C THR A 96 -8.85 -1.96 -17.64
N VAL A 97 -9.33 -1.58 -16.46
CA VAL A 97 -8.74 -0.48 -15.69
C VAL A 97 -7.29 -0.79 -15.30
N THR A 98 -7.03 -2.00 -14.81
CA THR A 98 -5.68 -2.43 -14.43
C THR A 98 -4.76 -2.45 -15.66
N PHE A 99 -5.21 -2.98 -16.79
CA PHE A 99 -4.43 -3.04 -18.03
C PHE A 99 -3.98 -1.65 -18.49
N TYR A 100 -4.93 -0.71 -18.60
CA TYR A 100 -4.59 0.65 -19.04
C TYR A 100 -3.70 1.38 -18.02
N SER A 101 -3.92 1.16 -16.73
CA SER A 101 -3.07 1.76 -15.68
C SER A 101 -1.62 1.27 -15.79
N VAL A 102 -1.43 -0.04 -15.96
CA VAL A 102 -0.09 -0.63 -16.13
C VAL A 102 0.53 -0.21 -17.46
N LEU A 103 -0.26 -0.14 -18.54
CA LEU A 103 0.22 0.30 -19.86
C LEU A 103 0.72 1.75 -19.82
N ILE A 104 -0.03 2.67 -19.21
CA ILE A 104 0.37 4.06 -19.07
C ILE A 104 1.64 4.18 -18.22
N ALA A 105 1.72 3.45 -17.10
CA ALA A 105 2.90 3.41 -16.27
C ALA A 105 4.12 2.88 -17.03
N PHE A 106 3.95 1.81 -17.79
CA PHE A 106 4.99 1.24 -18.66
C PHE A 106 5.49 2.28 -19.67
N LEU A 107 4.59 2.90 -20.43
CA LEU A 107 4.96 3.89 -21.44
C LEU A 107 5.67 5.11 -20.84
N THR A 108 5.24 5.54 -19.65
CA THR A 108 5.85 6.71 -18.97
C THR A 108 7.22 6.40 -18.39
N LEU A 109 7.42 5.19 -17.87
CA LEU A 109 8.68 4.78 -17.24
C LEU A 109 9.70 4.24 -18.23
N THR A 110 9.27 3.76 -19.42
CA THR A 110 10.17 3.19 -20.44
C THR A 110 11.31 4.12 -20.85
N PRO A 111 11.09 5.44 -21.13
CA PRO A 111 12.19 6.32 -21.52
C PRO A 111 13.27 6.43 -20.44
N TYR A 112 12.86 6.53 -19.17
CA TYR A 112 13.78 6.59 -18.05
C TYR A 112 14.49 5.24 -17.84
N GLY A 113 13.75 4.15 -17.91
CA GLY A 113 14.31 2.79 -17.79
C GLY A 113 15.32 2.48 -18.89
N LEU A 114 15.03 2.90 -20.13
CA LEU A 114 15.95 2.75 -21.26
C LEU A 114 17.22 3.60 -21.07
N TYR A 115 17.07 4.84 -20.64
CA TYR A 115 18.21 5.69 -20.31
C TYR A 115 19.12 5.04 -19.26
N TRP A 116 18.52 4.53 -18.16
CA TRP A 116 19.27 3.86 -17.11
C TRP A 116 19.92 2.56 -17.60
N LEU A 117 19.22 1.77 -18.39
CA LEU A 117 19.75 0.54 -19.00
C LEU A 117 20.99 0.81 -19.85
N LEU A 118 21.01 1.91 -20.61
CA LEU A 118 22.11 2.26 -21.51
C LEU A 118 23.29 2.90 -20.77
N THR A 119 23.07 3.53 -19.60
CA THR A 119 24.09 4.35 -18.95
C THR A 119 24.65 3.77 -17.65
N ALA A 120 23.83 3.00 -16.91
CA ALA A 120 24.15 2.59 -15.54
C ALA A 120 23.88 1.12 -15.25
N ALA A 121 23.37 0.31 -16.20
CA ALA A 121 23.02 -1.08 -15.93
C ALA A 121 24.28 -1.96 -15.78
N ASP A 122 24.22 -2.82 -14.75
CA ASP A 122 25.17 -3.92 -14.60
C ASP A 122 24.68 -5.14 -15.39
N TYR A 123 25.20 -5.30 -16.59
CA TYR A 123 24.83 -6.39 -17.49
C TYR A 123 25.22 -7.77 -16.95
N ALA A 124 26.25 -7.86 -16.11
CA ALA A 124 26.65 -9.11 -15.49
C ALA A 124 25.60 -9.57 -14.45
N ALA A 125 25.08 -8.65 -13.65
CA ALA A 125 23.97 -8.93 -12.74
C ALA A 125 22.70 -9.30 -13.49
N MET A 126 22.41 -8.65 -14.61
CA MET A 126 21.24 -8.95 -15.46
C MET A 126 21.29 -10.32 -16.13
N ALA A 127 22.46 -10.91 -16.29
CA ALA A 127 22.62 -12.28 -16.82
C ALA A 127 22.23 -13.37 -15.80
N SER A 128 22.01 -13.02 -14.53
CA SER A 128 21.65 -13.97 -13.48
C SER A 128 20.21 -14.46 -13.60
N PRO A 129 19.94 -15.79 -13.62
CA PRO A 129 18.59 -16.35 -13.60
C PRO A 129 17.75 -15.90 -12.38
N SER A 130 18.39 -15.67 -11.25
CA SER A 130 17.75 -15.18 -10.01
C SER A 130 17.14 -13.79 -10.19
N VAL A 131 17.81 -12.90 -10.93
CA VAL A 131 17.29 -11.56 -11.24
C VAL A 131 16.03 -11.68 -12.09
N TRP A 132 16.04 -12.51 -13.13
CA TRP A 132 14.87 -12.72 -13.97
C TRP A 132 13.69 -13.35 -13.22
N GLY A 133 13.98 -14.33 -12.34
CA GLY A 133 12.96 -14.89 -11.44
C GLY A 133 12.30 -13.83 -10.58
N SER A 134 13.09 -12.92 -10.01
CA SER A 134 12.59 -11.80 -9.20
C SER A 134 11.78 -10.81 -10.03
N VAL A 135 12.22 -10.47 -11.24
CA VAL A 135 11.50 -9.57 -12.17
C VAL A 135 10.15 -10.16 -12.58
N LEU A 136 10.12 -11.46 -12.92
CA LEU A 136 8.87 -12.14 -13.28
C LEU A 136 7.90 -12.20 -12.08
N TYR A 137 8.39 -12.53 -10.89
CA TYR A 137 7.59 -12.50 -9.67
C TYR A 137 7.00 -11.12 -9.40
N LEU A 138 7.81 -10.07 -9.47
CA LEU A 138 7.37 -8.70 -9.25
C LEU A 138 6.37 -8.24 -10.31
N GLY A 139 6.59 -8.58 -11.59
CA GLY A 139 5.72 -8.17 -12.69
C GLY A 139 4.36 -8.89 -12.68
N PHE A 140 4.37 -10.22 -12.59
CA PHE A 140 3.14 -11.00 -12.71
C PHE A 140 2.39 -11.14 -11.38
N ILE A 141 3.08 -11.48 -10.31
CA ILE A 141 2.43 -11.77 -9.04
C ILE A 141 2.22 -10.50 -8.24
N SER A 142 3.28 -9.76 -7.96
CA SER A 142 3.18 -8.58 -7.09
C SER A 142 2.42 -7.44 -7.77
N THR A 143 2.78 -7.12 -9.02
CA THR A 143 2.15 -5.98 -9.72
C THR A 143 0.81 -6.39 -10.33
N THR A 144 0.77 -7.32 -11.28
CA THR A 144 -0.46 -7.59 -12.03
C THR A 144 -1.56 -8.20 -11.14
N ALA A 145 -1.26 -9.30 -10.44
CA ALA A 145 -2.24 -9.94 -9.58
C ALA A 145 -2.58 -9.06 -8.37
N GLY A 146 -1.58 -8.42 -7.76
CA GLY A 146 -1.77 -7.52 -6.63
C GLY A 146 -2.68 -6.32 -6.98
N PHE A 147 -2.45 -5.66 -8.10
CA PHE A 147 -3.31 -4.55 -8.56
C PHE A 147 -4.71 -5.00 -8.92
N CYS A 148 -4.87 -6.16 -9.59
CA CYS A 148 -6.20 -6.69 -9.88
C CYS A 148 -6.99 -6.98 -8.60
N LEU A 149 -6.36 -7.61 -7.60
CA LEU A 149 -6.98 -7.90 -6.31
C LEU A 149 -7.31 -6.62 -5.54
N TRP A 150 -6.40 -5.64 -5.52
CA TRP A 150 -6.60 -4.35 -4.90
C TRP A 150 -7.77 -3.59 -5.54
N ASN A 151 -7.77 -3.45 -6.86
CA ASN A 151 -8.83 -2.79 -7.60
C ASN A 151 -10.17 -3.49 -7.40
N LYS A 152 -10.20 -4.82 -7.40
CA LYS A 152 -11.40 -5.60 -7.10
C LYS A 152 -11.88 -5.37 -5.66
N GLY A 153 -10.98 -5.37 -4.69
CA GLY A 153 -11.30 -5.07 -3.27
C GLY A 153 -11.93 -3.70 -3.09
N LEU A 154 -11.41 -2.68 -3.80
CA LEU A 154 -11.96 -1.33 -3.78
C LEU A 154 -13.42 -1.24 -4.28
N LEU A 155 -13.90 -2.17 -5.12
CA LEU A 155 -15.29 -2.18 -5.56
C LEU A 155 -16.28 -2.54 -4.45
N TYR A 156 -15.85 -3.37 -3.49
CA TYR A 156 -16.73 -3.93 -2.46
C TYR A 156 -16.77 -3.15 -1.16
N MET A 157 -15.84 -2.23 -0.93
CA MET A 157 -15.76 -1.47 0.33
C MET A 157 -15.46 0.01 0.08
N ASP A 158 -15.68 0.87 1.07
CA ASP A 158 -15.30 2.28 1.01
C ASP A 158 -13.78 2.43 0.86
N ALA A 159 -13.31 3.47 0.16
CA ALA A 159 -11.89 3.68 -0.07
C ALA A 159 -11.13 3.90 1.25
N SER A 160 -11.74 4.64 2.18
CA SER A 160 -11.19 4.85 3.53
C SER A 160 -11.06 3.55 4.32
N LEU A 161 -11.99 2.61 4.17
CA LEU A 161 -11.92 1.29 4.81
C LEU A 161 -10.84 0.43 4.16
N ALA A 162 -10.76 0.43 2.82
CA ALA A 162 -9.73 -0.28 2.08
C ALA A 162 -8.32 0.18 2.49
N GLY A 163 -8.14 1.48 2.74
CA GLY A 163 -6.88 2.03 3.23
C GLY A 163 -6.41 1.39 4.53
N LEU A 164 -7.31 1.06 5.45
CA LEU A 164 -6.95 0.44 6.73
C LEU A 164 -6.27 -0.93 6.55
N PHE A 165 -6.63 -1.68 5.50
CA PHE A 165 -5.99 -2.97 5.23
C PHE A 165 -4.51 -2.82 4.82
N MET A 166 -4.07 -1.65 4.36
CA MET A 166 -2.65 -1.41 4.07
C MET A 166 -1.77 -1.48 5.32
N PHE A 167 -2.34 -1.27 6.51
CA PHE A 167 -1.61 -1.42 7.77
C PHE A 167 -1.17 -2.88 8.07
N PHE A 168 -1.74 -3.87 7.37
CA PHE A 168 -1.24 -5.25 7.45
C PHE A 168 0.10 -5.44 6.73
N GLN A 169 0.46 -4.56 5.81
CA GLN A 169 1.68 -4.68 5.03
C GLN A 169 2.95 -4.74 5.90
N PRO A 170 3.19 -3.84 6.88
CA PRO A 170 4.35 -3.95 7.76
C PRO A 170 4.31 -5.19 8.66
N ILE A 171 3.13 -5.67 9.05
CA ILE A 171 2.99 -6.91 9.83
C ILE A 171 3.47 -8.11 9.01
N VAL A 172 2.98 -8.23 7.78
CA VAL A 172 3.39 -9.33 6.87
C VAL A 172 4.88 -9.23 6.56
N GLY A 173 5.39 -8.00 6.31
CA GLY A 173 6.81 -7.77 6.06
C GLY A 173 7.70 -8.23 7.22
N THR A 174 7.38 -7.84 8.44
CA THR A 174 8.13 -8.26 9.65
C THR A 174 8.03 -9.77 9.89
N PHE A 175 6.84 -10.35 9.71
CA PHE A 175 6.65 -11.80 9.86
C PHE A 175 7.47 -12.61 8.85
N LEU A 176 7.52 -12.16 7.59
CA LEU A 176 8.35 -12.78 6.56
C LEU A 176 9.85 -12.56 6.82
N GLY A 177 10.26 -11.41 7.35
CA GLY A 177 11.64 -11.16 7.80
C GLY A 177 12.06 -12.14 8.87
N TRP A 178 11.20 -12.38 9.87
CA TRP A 178 11.43 -13.40 10.88
C TRP A 178 11.54 -14.82 10.28
N LEU A 179 10.60 -15.18 9.41
CA LEU A 179 10.53 -16.54 8.85
C LEU A 179 11.68 -16.85 7.87
N LEU A 180 12.05 -15.89 7.02
CA LEU A 180 13.00 -16.10 5.92
C LEU A 180 14.42 -15.64 6.26
N LEU A 181 14.56 -14.62 7.11
CA LEU A 181 15.85 -14.00 7.45
C LEU A 181 16.26 -14.27 8.90
N ALA A 182 15.43 -15.01 9.67
CA ALA A 182 15.65 -15.29 11.10
C ALA A 182 15.81 -14.02 11.95
N GLU A 183 15.16 -12.92 11.56
CA GLU A 183 15.16 -11.67 12.33
C GLU A 183 14.38 -11.84 13.65
N PRO A 184 14.87 -11.32 14.78
CA PRO A 184 14.17 -11.48 16.05
C PRO A 184 12.85 -10.71 16.08
N ILE A 185 11.78 -11.36 16.47
CA ILE A 185 10.50 -10.69 16.76
C ILE A 185 10.59 -10.09 18.17
N THR A 186 10.44 -8.76 18.25
CA THR A 186 10.49 -8.03 19.51
C THR A 186 9.11 -7.94 20.18
N LEU A 187 9.07 -7.61 21.47
CA LEU A 187 7.82 -7.32 22.18
C LEU A 187 7.05 -6.15 21.51
N TYR A 188 7.79 -5.17 20.98
CA TYR A 188 7.21 -4.03 20.26
C TYR A 188 6.38 -4.45 19.03
N PHE A 189 6.81 -5.51 18.33
CA PHE A 189 6.03 -6.08 17.22
C PHE A 189 4.65 -6.55 17.69
N TRP A 190 4.56 -7.27 18.80
CA TRP A 190 3.28 -7.79 19.30
C TRP A 190 2.33 -6.68 19.78
N ILE A 191 2.89 -5.63 20.41
CA ILE A 191 2.12 -4.44 20.79
C ILE A 191 1.58 -3.76 19.53
N GLY A 192 2.44 -3.49 18.54
CA GLY A 192 2.05 -2.87 17.29
C GLY A 192 1.04 -3.70 16.49
N PHE A 193 1.24 -5.02 16.42
CA PHE A 193 0.28 -5.95 15.81
C PHE A 193 -1.11 -5.84 16.43
N THR A 194 -1.18 -5.84 17.76
CA THR A 194 -2.46 -5.75 18.49
C THR A 194 -3.15 -4.41 18.23
N LEU A 195 -2.39 -3.30 18.20
CA LEU A 195 -2.92 -1.97 17.91
C LEU A 195 -3.44 -1.88 16.47
N ILE A 196 -2.71 -2.41 15.49
CA ILE A 196 -3.15 -2.45 14.09
C ILE A 196 -4.40 -3.29 13.94
N ALA A 197 -4.41 -4.49 14.50
CA ALA A 197 -5.56 -5.38 14.45
C ALA A 197 -6.81 -4.74 15.08
N ALA A 198 -6.66 -4.10 16.24
CA ALA A 198 -7.75 -3.35 16.88
C ALA A 198 -8.21 -2.17 16.00
N GLY A 199 -7.29 -1.42 15.41
CA GLY A 199 -7.60 -0.30 14.51
C GLY A 199 -8.38 -0.74 13.27
N VAL A 200 -8.07 -1.90 12.69
CA VAL A 200 -8.78 -2.43 11.52
C VAL A 200 -10.15 -3.01 11.91
N VAL A 201 -10.25 -3.69 13.05
CA VAL A 201 -11.51 -4.35 13.49
C VAL A 201 -12.54 -3.33 13.99
N LEU A 202 -12.10 -2.22 14.58
CA LEU A 202 -12.99 -1.22 15.17
C LEU A 202 -14.06 -0.69 14.18
N PRO A 203 -13.76 -0.25 12.97
CA PRO A 203 -14.75 0.26 12.02
C PRO A 203 -15.61 -0.86 11.43
N LEU A 204 -15.09 -2.11 11.36
CA LEU A 204 -15.84 -3.26 10.87
C LEU A 204 -17.00 -3.62 11.79
N ARG A 205 -16.84 -3.45 13.11
CA ARG A 205 -17.91 -3.68 14.09
C ARG A 205 -19.00 -2.60 14.07
N GLY A 206 -18.62 -1.36 13.69
CA GLY A 206 -19.58 -0.25 13.60
C GLY A 206 -20.30 -0.12 12.26
N GLY A 207 -19.84 -0.84 11.21
CA GLY A 207 -20.28 -0.67 9.82
C GLY A 207 -21.01 -1.86 9.19
N ASN A 208 -21.42 -2.84 9.96
CA ASN A 208 -22.02 -4.08 9.44
C ASN A 208 -23.30 -3.92 8.59
N THR A 209 -23.95 -2.77 8.62
CA THR A 209 -25.15 -2.49 7.81
C THR A 209 -24.84 -2.07 6.38
N THR A 210 -23.74 -1.32 6.15
CA THR A 210 -23.51 -0.66 4.86
C THR A 210 -22.88 -1.60 3.79
N ALA A 211 -22.00 -2.50 4.18
CA ALA A 211 -21.35 -3.42 3.23
C ALA A 211 -22.32 -4.53 2.77
N ALA A 212 -23.06 -5.12 3.69
CA ALA A 212 -24.09 -6.13 3.39
C ALA A 212 -25.23 -5.53 2.53
N GLU A 213 -25.64 -4.29 2.81
CA GLU A 213 -26.66 -3.61 2.03
C GLU A 213 -26.17 -3.24 0.61
N LYS A 214 -24.92 -2.84 0.45
CA LYS A 214 -24.32 -2.58 -0.87
C LYS A 214 -24.18 -3.88 -1.68
N LEU A 215 -23.78 -4.99 -1.05
CA LEU A 215 -23.72 -6.30 -1.71
C LEU A 215 -25.12 -6.78 -2.12
N ALA A 216 -26.13 -6.63 -1.27
CA ALA A 216 -27.50 -7.02 -1.56
C ALA A 216 -28.14 -6.13 -2.62
N ARG A 217 -27.76 -4.86 -2.72
CA ARG A 217 -28.20 -3.94 -3.78
C ARG A 217 -27.56 -4.30 -5.11
N HIS A 218 -26.24 -4.51 -5.14
CA HIS A 218 -25.54 -4.93 -6.35
C HIS A 218 -26.01 -6.27 -6.90
N HIS A 219 -26.35 -7.21 -6.02
CA HIS A 219 -26.91 -8.51 -6.42
C HIS A 219 -28.33 -8.38 -7.02
N ARG A 220 -29.15 -7.45 -6.53
CA ARG A 220 -30.45 -7.14 -7.11
C ARG A 220 -30.34 -6.49 -8.49
N ASP A 221 -29.45 -5.50 -8.61
CA ASP A 221 -29.24 -4.79 -9.89
C ASP A 221 -28.69 -5.73 -11.00
N CYS A 222 -28.01 -6.83 -10.63
CA CYS A 222 -27.56 -7.85 -11.56
C CYS A 222 -28.65 -8.89 -11.95
N LEU A 223 -29.73 -8.97 -11.20
CA LEU A 223 -30.85 -9.89 -11.48
C LEU A 223 -31.97 -9.21 -12.32
N ASP A 224 -31.96 -7.88 -12.36
CA ASP A 224 -32.95 -7.07 -13.09
C ASP A 224 -32.50 -6.69 -14.52
N HIS A 225 -31.32 -7.19 -14.95
CA HIS A 225 -30.78 -7.11 -16.30
C HIS A 225 -30.48 -8.52 -16.88
#